data_28e9a600f22d3ec57f9e99a7727c7a94
#
_entry.id   28e9a600f22d3ec57f9e99a7727c7a94
#
_cell.length_a   1.000
_cell.length_b   1.000
_cell.length_c   1.000
_cell.angle_alpha   90.00
_cell.angle_beta   90.00
_cell.angle_gamma   90.00
#
_symmetry.space_group_name_H-M   'P 1'
#
loop_
_entity.id
_entity.type
_entity.pdbx_description
1 polymer ?
#
loop_
_entity_poly.entity_id
_entity_poly.type
_entity_poly.pdbx_seq_one_letter_code
_entity_poly.pdbx_strand_id
1 'polypeptide(L)'
;MKKYIIVSAAALVFSVQAMAIGIFDNLTYYARAGYELGGTAPLGMPAEIRGLNKFTVKPNITLALDAYKPLGKGWGVLAGFHYENKNMKTDADVKNYHMEMRQGGRTVSGMFTGSVVTEVDEWMITLPLQATYDLGRVRLKAGPYLSYVLSNNFSGYAYNGHLRVGDPTGNKINIGSDESSRGTYDFSDDLRHLQFGLNAGADWYFSKRWGAYADIAWGLTGIFKRDFKTIEQTMYPIYGTIGVTYKLK
;
A
#
# COMPACT_ATOMS: atom_id res chain seq x y z
N MET A 1 -28.89 29.34 3.67
CA MET A 1 -27.77 28.43 4.05
C MET A 1 -26.75 28.22 2.93
N LYS A 2 -27.10 27.90 1.69
CA LYS A 2 -26.13 27.70 0.58
C LYS A 2 -25.21 28.90 0.26
N LYS A 3 -25.66 30.13 0.44
CA LYS A 3 -24.85 31.35 0.18
C LYS A 3 -23.71 31.54 1.18
N TYR A 4 -23.87 31.13 2.44
CA TYR A 4 -22.81 31.24 3.46
C TYR A 4 -21.71 30.18 3.32
N ILE A 5 -22.06 29.00 2.77
CA ILE A 5 -21.08 27.93 2.47
C ILE A 5 -20.13 28.34 1.33
N ILE A 6 -20.68 29.04 0.30
CA ILE A 6 -19.88 29.53 -0.84
C ILE A 6 -18.93 30.66 -0.38
N VAL A 7 -19.41 31.58 0.49
CA VAL A 7 -18.58 32.66 1.02
C VAL A 7 -17.49 32.14 1.95
N SER A 8 -17.77 31.14 2.79
CA SER A 8 -16.76 30.49 3.64
C SER A 8 -15.73 29.72 2.83
N ALA A 9 -16.15 29.03 1.77
CA ALA A 9 -15.23 28.32 0.87
C ALA A 9 -14.33 29.31 0.09
N ALA A 10 -14.89 30.42 -0.40
CA ALA A 10 -14.12 31.46 -1.05
C ALA A 10 -13.14 32.16 -0.09
N ALA A 11 -13.53 32.45 1.15
CA ALA A 11 -12.66 33.02 2.17
C ALA A 11 -11.52 32.08 2.57
N LEU A 12 -11.76 30.77 2.64
CA LEU A 12 -10.73 29.75 2.84
C LEU A 12 -9.74 29.69 1.66
N VAL A 13 -10.21 29.77 0.43
CA VAL A 13 -9.36 29.80 -0.76
C VAL A 13 -8.51 31.09 -0.79
N PHE A 14 -9.07 32.25 -0.42
CA PHE A 14 -8.32 33.52 -0.37
C PHE A 14 -7.31 33.58 0.78
N SER A 15 -7.61 33.01 1.95
CA SER A 15 -6.67 32.94 3.07
C SER A 15 -5.51 31.98 2.79
N VAL A 16 -5.75 30.88 2.06
CA VAL A 16 -4.72 29.98 1.58
C VAL A 16 -3.81 30.67 0.55
N GLN A 17 -4.34 31.54 -0.32
CA GLN A 17 -3.52 32.29 -1.28
C GLN A 17 -2.60 33.33 -0.60
N ALA A 18 -3.03 34.00 0.45
CA ALA A 18 -2.20 34.99 1.17
C ALA A 18 -1.04 34.33 1.96
N MET A 19 -1.24 33.12 2.51
CA MET A 19 -0.16 32.30 3.10
C MET A 19 0.73 31.61 2.04
N ALA A 20 0.20 31.40 0.84
CA ALA A 20 0.85 30.65 -0.22
C ALA A 20 2.06 31.41 -0.84
N ILE A 21 2.05 32.73 -0.87
CA ILE A 21 3.08 33.53 -1.53
C ILE A 21 4.47 33.26 -0.94
N GLY A 22 4.60 33.01 0.37
CA GLY A 22 5.88 32.61 0.99
C GLY A 22 6.18 31.11 0.98
N ILE A 23 5.15 30.27 0.81
CA ILE A 23 5.33 28.80 0.82
C ILE A 23 5.90 28.30 -0.52
N PHE A 24 5.54 28.95 -1.63
CA PHE A 24 5.99 28.56 -2.98
C PHE A 24 7.31 29.21 -3.43
N ASP A 25 7.89 30.11 -2.62
CA ASP A 25 9.18 30.71 -2.92
C ASP A 25 10.33 29.71 -2.67
N ASN A 26 11.35 29.74 -3.55
CA ASN A 26 12.55 28.90 -3.46
C ASN A 26 12.29 27.37 -3.48
N LEU A 27 11.24 26.94 -4.20
CA LEU A 27 11.00 25.53 -4.39
C LEU A 27 11.97 24.92 -5.41
N THR A 28 12.41 23.73 -5.09
CA THR A 28 13.15 22.86 -6.00
C THR A 28 12.29 21.67 -6.38
N TYR A 29 12.13 21.39 -7.66
CA TYR A 29 11.29 20.29 -8.15
C TYR A 29 12.15 19.11 -8.57
N TYR A 30 11.66 17.91 -8.28
CA TYR A 30 12.29 16.65 -8.62
C TYR A 30 11.31 15.75 -9.36
N ALA A 31 11.76 15.12 -10.44
CA ALA A 31 11.10 13.96 -11.02
C ALA A 31 11.78 12.70 -10.49
N ARG A 32 11.00 11.67 -10.16
CA ARG A 32 11.51 10.41 -9.64
C ARG A 32 10.91 9.24 -10.39
N ALA A 33 11.71 8.20 -10.55
CA ALA A 33 11.26 6.90 -11.05
C ALA A 33 11.92 5.81 -10.21
N GLY A 34 11.15 4.85 -9.75
CA GLY A 34 11.64 3.79 -8.87
C GLY A 34 10.96 2.46 -9.09
N TYR A 35 11.57 1.45 -8.52
CA TYR A 35 11.07 0.10 -8.43
C TYR A 35 10.80 -0.25 -6.96
N GLU A 36 9.62 -0.81 -6.70
CA GLU A 36 9.19 -1.16 -5.35
C GLU A 36 9.25 -2.67 -5.13
N LEU A 37 9.76 -3.04 -3.97
CA LEU A 37 9.84 -4.41 -3.46
C LEU A 37 9.14 -4.47 -2.11
N GLY A 38 8.25 -5.41 -1.95
CA GLY A 38 7.52 -5.55 -0.69
C GLY A 38 6.26 -6.36 -0.84
N GLY A 39 5.39 -6.22 0.12
CA GLY A 39 4.11 -6.91 0.12
C GLY A 39 3.20 -6.39 1.21
N THR A 40 2.00 -6.94 1.21
CA THR A 40 0.98 -6.67 2.21
C THR A 40 0.83 -7.90 3.09
N ALA A 41 1.08 -7.74 4.37
CA ALA A 41 1.14 -8.85 5.31
C ALA A 41 0.62 -8.45 6.69
N PRO A 42 0.14 -9.41 7.51
CA PRO A 42 -0.13 -9.15 8.91
C PRO A 42 1.17 -8.84 9.66
N LEU A 43 1.08 -8.02 10.71
CA LEU A 43 2.18 -7.80 11.65
C LEU A 43 2.30 -9.02 12.57
N GLY A 44 3.37 -9.77 12.39
CA GLY A 44 3.55 -11.10 12.98
C GLY A 44 2.88 -12.19 12.12
N MET A 45 3.43 -13.39 12.16
CA MET A 45 2.85 -14.52 11.43
C MET A 45 1.74 -15.14 12.27
N PRO A 46 0.47 -15.11 11.81
CA PRO A 46 -0.63 -15.76 12.51
C PRO A 46 -0.37 -17.26 12.68
N ALA A 47 -0.87 -17.83 13.79
CA ALA A 47 -0.68 -19.25 14.07
C ALA A 47 -1.31 -20.17 13.01
N GLU A 48 -2.29 -19.68 12.31
CA GLU A 48 -2.99 -20.36 11.22
C GLU A 48 -2.14 -20.49 9.95
N ILE A 49 -1.18 -19.59 9.72
CA ILE A 49 -0.22 -19.67 8.61
C ILE A 49 0.94 -20.57 9.02
N ARG A 50 1.06 -21.73 8.38
CA ARG A 50 2.03 -22.76 8.72
C ARG A 50 3.32 -22.64 7.94
N GLY A 51 3.27 -22.06 6.76
CA GLY A 51 4.43 -21.86 5.91
C GLY A 51 4.13 -21.00 4.72
N LEU A 52 5.13 -20.27 4.25
CA LEU A 52 5.09 -19.55 2.99
C LEU A 52 5.81 -20.39 1.93
N ASN A 53 5.04 -20.99 1.01
CA ASN A 53 5.58 -21.85 -0.04
C ASN A 53 6.27 -21.04 -1.14
N LYS A 54 5.66 -19.90 -1.49
CA LYS A 54 6.18 -19.03 -2.53
C LYS A 54 5.76 -17.58 -2.30
N PHE A 55 6.71 -16.66 -2.48
CA PHE A 55 6.47 -15.25 -2.64
C PHE A 55 6.92 -14.83 -4.05
N THR A 56 6.00 -14.32 -4.84
CA THR A 56 6.29 -13.84 -6.19
C THR A 56 6.31 -12.33 -6.18
N VAL A 57 7.49 -11.76 -6.39
CA VAL A 57 7.65 -10.32 -6.58
C VAL A 57 7.06 -9.97 -7.94
N LYS A 58 6.05 -9.13 -7.94
CA LYS A 58 5.51 -8.52 -9.16
C LYS A 58 6.25 -7.22 -9.47
N PRO A 59 6.31 -6.78 -10.73
CA PRO A 59 6.89 -5.49 -11.06
C PRO A 59 6.03 -4.37 -10.48
N ASN A 60 6.59 -3.67 -9.48
CA ASN A 60 5.98 -2.49 -8.87
C ASN A 60 6.84 -1.28 -9.21
N ILE A 61 6.21 -0.25 -9.73
CA ILE A 61 6.86 0.98 -10.16
C ILE A 61 6.27 2.18 -9.43
N THR A 62 7.09 3.19 -9.24
CA THR A 62 6.66 4.51 -8.80
C THR A 62 7.19 5.58 -9.74
N LEU A 63 6.32 6.51 -10.11
CA LEU A 63 6.64 7.73 -10.83
C LEU A 63 6.19 8.91 -9.98
N ALA A 64 7.08 9.85 -9.71
CA ALA A 64 6.78 10.91 -8.77
C ALA A 64 7.28 12.28 -9.22
N LEU A 65 6.55 13.29 -8.76
CA LEU A 65 6.95 14.70 -8.84
C LEU A 65 6.93 15.26 -7.41
N ASP A 66 8.10 15.72 -6.95
CA ASP A 66 8.27 16.27 -5.61
C ASP A 66 8.65 17.74 -5.66
N ALA A 67 8.17 18.49 -4.70
CA ALA A 67 8.56 19.86 -4.38
C ALA A 67 9.29 19.88 -3.04
N TYR A 68 10.51 20.38 -3.05
CA TYR A 68 11.35 20.54 -1.87
C TYR A 68 11.49 22.00 -1.52
N LYS A 69 11.29 22.33 -0.23
CA LYS A 69 11.51 23.65 0.35
C LYS A 69 12.60 23.61 1.41
N PRO A 70 13.73 24.31 1.24
CA PRO A 70 14.71 24.48 2.31
C PRO A 70 14.17 25.41 3.41
N LEU A 71 14.35 25.02 4.67
CA LEU A 71 13.97 25.81 5.86
C LEU A 71 15.18 26.43 6.56
N GLY A 72 16.41 26.07 6.14
CA GLY A 72 17.67 26.52 6.74
C GLY A 72 18.29 25.49 7.68
N LYS A 73 19.60 25.69 7.96
CA LYS A 73 20.42 24.81 8.83
C LYS A 73 20.39 23.33 8.43
N GLY A 74 20.26 23.03 7.13
CA GLY A 74 20.15 21.67 6.61
C GLY A 74 18.74 21.08 6.62
N TRP A 75 17.79 21.70 7.30
CA TRP A 75 16.40 21.24 7.32
C TRP A 75 15.62 21.70 6.11
N GLY A 76 14.65 20.89 5.72
CA GLY A 76 13.69 21.20 4.67
C GLY A 76 12.41 20.38 4.80
N VAL A 77 11.49 20.64 3.88
CA VAL A 77 10.24 19.87 3.71
C VAL A 77 10.16 19.43 2.26
N LEU A 78 9.74 18.21 2.06
CA LEU A 78 9.47 17.62 0.77
C LEU A 78 8.02 17.14 0.75
N ALA A 79 7.27 17.56 -0.26
CA ALA A 79 5.93 17.09 -0.53
C ALA A 79 5.83 16.69 -2.01
N GLY A 80 5.04 15.69 -2.33
CA GLY A 80 4.99 15.17 -3.67
C GLY A 80 3.67 14.56 -4.07
N PHE A 81 3.65 14.16 -5.33
CA PHE A 81 2.59 13.39 -5.97
C PHE A 81 3.24 12.17 -6.61
N HIS A 82 2.93 10.99 -6.08
CA HIS A 82 3.46 9.72 -6.54
C HIS A 82 2.33 8.90 -7.16
N TYR A 83 2.55 8.38 -8.35
CA TYR A 83 1.71 7.38 -8.99
C TYR A 83 2.45 6.05 -8.90
N GLU A 84 1.89 5.10 -8.18
CA GLU A 84 2.57 3.86 -7.84
C GLU A 84 1.61 2.67 -7.87
N ASN A 85 2.18 1.48 -8.04
CA ASN A 85 1.44 0.25 -7.87
C ASN A 85 2.10 -0.65 -6.81
N LYS A 86 1.27 -1.35 -6.05
CA LYS A 86 1.67 -2.27 -4.97
C LYS A 86 1.03 -3.61 -5.21
N ASN A 87 1.79 -4.52 -5.80
CA ASN A 87 1.31 -5.82 -6.20
C ASN A 87 2.13 -6.91 -5.53
N MET A 88 1.47 -8.01 -5.18
CA MET A 88 2.12 -9.21 -4.70
C MET A 88 1.33 -10.46 -5.07
N LYS A 89 2.00 -11.60 -5.07
CA LYS A 89 1.35 -12.91 -5.11
C LYS A 89 2.06 -13.84 -4.13
N THR A 90 1.29 -14.50 -3.28
CA THR A 90 1.78 -15.44 -2.28
C THR A 90 1.11 -16.78 -2.43
N ASP A 91 1.81 -17.83 -2.04
CA ASP A 91 1.30 -19.17 -1.87
C ASP A 91 1.73 -19.64 -0.47
N ALA A 92 0.77 -19.97 0.37
CA ALA A 92 1.01 -20.31 1.77
C ALA A 92 0.17 -21.50 2.22
N ASP A 93 0.73 -22.30 3.12
CA ASP A 93 -0.01 -23.36 3.80
C ASP A 93 -0.68 -22.81 5.06
N VAL A 94 -1.95 -23.12 5.22
CA VAL A 94 -2.78 -22.68 6.34
C VAL A 94 -3.45 -23.85 7.04
N LYS A 95 -3.74 -23.67 8.33
CA LYS A 95 -4.48 -24.64 9.14
C LYS A 95 -5.50 -23.94 10.02
N ASN A 96 -6.75 -24.39 9.94
CA ASN A 96 -7.89 -23.78 10.65
C ASN A 96 -7.99 -22.27 10.38
N TYR A 97 -7.77 -21.88 9.13
CA TYR A 97 -7.84 -20.49 8.70
C TYR A 97 -9.29 -20.17 8.33
N HIS A 98 -9.88 -19.19 9.00
CA HIS A 98 -11.23 -18.75 8.68
C HIS A 98 -11.25 -18.05 7.32
N MET A 99 -12.08 -18.54 6.42
CA MET A 99 -12.23 -17.93 5.09
C MET A 99 -13.60 -18.20 4.47
N GLU A 100 -13.94 -17.36 3.53
CA GLU A 100 -15.07 -17.55 2.63
C GLU A 100 -14.56 -17.79 1.21
N MET A 101 -15.15 -18.76 0.52
CA MET A 101 -14.78 -19.11 -0.84
C MET A 101 -15.98 -19.56 -1.68
N ARG A 102 -15.85 -19.51 -2.99
CA ARG A 102 -16.78 -20.12 -3.95
C ARG A 102 -16.25 -21.45 -4.43
N GLN A 103 -17.10 -22.47 -4.35
CA GLN A 103 -16.82 -23.79 -4.92
C GLN A 103 -18.11 -24.33 -5.58
N GLY A 104 -18.00 -24.80 -6.84
CA GLY A 104 -19.13 -25.34 -7.59
C GLY A 104 -20.33 -24.39 -7.69
N GLY A 105 -20.06 -23.06 -7.76
CA GLY A 105 -21.08 -22.02 -7.83
C GLY A 105 -21.78 -21.68 -6.51
N ARG A 106 -21.35 -22.26 -5.38
CA ARG A 106 -21.89 -21.96 -4.05
C ARG A 106 -20.83 -21.25 -3.20
N THR A 107 -21.27 -20.25 -2.44
CA THR A 107 -20.43 -19.61 -1.41
C THR A 107 -20.46 -20.46 -0.14
N VAL A 108 -19.29 -20.80 0.39
CA VAL A 108 -19.10 -21.55 1.63
C VAL A 108 -18.12 -20.80 2.53
N SER A 109 -18.44 -20.73 3.81
CA SER A 109 -17.61 -20.11 4.84
C SER A 109 -17.30 -21.13 5.93
N GLY A 110 -16.07 -21.06 6.47
CA GLY A 110 -15.62 -21.95 7.54
C GLY A 110 -14.12 -21.99 7.73
N MET A 111 -13.65 -23.07 8.35
CA MET A 111 -12.25 -23.25 8.71
C MET A 111 -11.55 -24.10 7.65
N PHE A 112 -10.66 -23.47 6.90
CA PHE A 112 -9.87 -24.13 5.84
C PHE A 112 -8.52 -24.63 6.36
N THR A 113 -8.13 -25.81 5.89
CA THR A 113 -6.79 -26.36 6.04
C THR A 113 -6.31 -26.86 4.70
N GLY A 114 -5.18 -26.36 4.21
CA GLY A 114 -4.60 -26.63 2.90
C GLY A 114 -3.73 -25.48 2.44
N SER A 115 -3.59 -25.31 1.14
CA SER A 115 -2.78 -24.24 0.54
C SER A 115 -3.65 -23.13 -0.03
N VAL A 116 -3.20 -21.88 0.09
CA VAL A 116 -3.91 -20.68 -0.34
C VAL A 116 -2.99 -19.81 -1.20
N VAL A 117 -3.44 -19.52 -2.41
CA VAL A 117 -2.80 -18.52 -3.27
C VAL A 117 -3.56 -17.20 -3.13
N THR A 118 -2.85 -16.13 -2.78
CA THR A 118 -3.39 -14.77 -2.67
C THR A 118 -2.69 -13.84 -3.65
N GLU A 119 -3.45 -13.04 -4.36
CA GLU A 119 -2.98 -12.02 -5.28
C GLU A 119 -3.57 -10.67 -4.89
N VAL A 120 -2.69 -9.69 -4.71
CA VAL A 120 -3.04 -8.31 -4.39
C VAL A 120 -2.47 -7.42 -5.48
N ASP A 121 -3.30 -6.57 -6.06
CA ASP A 121 -2.90 -5.58 -7.04
C ASP A 121 -3.60 -4.26 -6.70
N GLU A 122 -2.82 -3.22 -6.38
CA GLU A 122 -3.34 -1.88 -6.10
C GLU A 122 -2.59 -0.84 -6.94
N TRP A 123 -3.32 0.06 -7.60
CA TRP A 123 -2.80 1.28 -8.20
C TRP A 123 -3.27 2.48 -7.39
N MET A 124 -2.37 3.38 -7.05
CA MET A 124 -2.70 4.49 -6.15
C MET A 124 -1.96 5.78 -6.48
N ILE A 125 -2.53 6.85 -5.96
CA ILE A 125 -1.87 8.14 -5.85
C ILE A 125 -1.48 8.30 -4.39
N THR A 126 -0.19 8.57 -4.14
CA THR A 126 0.36 8.80 -2.81
C THR A 126 0.88 10.22 -2.70
N LEU A 127 0.52 10.88 -1.61
CA LEU A 127 0.91 12.23 -1.24
C LEU A 127 1.79 12.17 0.01
N PRO A 128 3.12 12.09 -0.13
CA PRO A 128 4.03 12.17 1.01
C PRO A 128 4.20 13.62 1.49
N LEU A 129 4.39 13.77 2.79
CA LEU A 129 4.82 15.01 3.43
C LEU A 129 5.97 14.67 4.38
N GLN A 130 7.19 15.01 3.99
CA GLN A 130 8.40 14.56 4.68
C GLN A 130 9.21 15.74 5.21
N ALA A 131 9.65 15.65 6.46
CA ALA A 131 10.76 16.43 6.94
C ALA A 131 12.05 15.87 6.32
N THR A 132 12.97 16.76 5.96
CA THR A 132 14.26 16.38 5.37
C THR A 132 15.41 17.01 6.10
N TYR A 133 16.58 16.35 6.05
CA TYR A 133 17.82 16.88 6.55
C TYR A 133 18.98 16.63 5.58
N ASP A 134 19.60 17.71 5.10
CA ASP A 134 20.67 17.68 4.10
C ASP A 134 22.04 17.49 4.75
N LEU A 135 22.75 16.42 4.37
CA LEU A 135 24.10 16.06 4.77
C LEU A 135 25.07 16.15 3.57
N GLY A 136 25.10 17.30 2.92
CA GLY A 136 25.90 17.51 1.73
C GLY A 136 25.32 16.81 0.50
N ARG A 137 25.85 15.63 0.13
CA ARG A 137 25.36 14.86 -1.00
C ARG A 137 24.21 13.91 -0.65
N VAL A 138 23.93 13.73 0.63
CA VAL A 138 22.86 12.86 1.12
C VAL A 138 21.79 13.70 1.75
N ARG A 139 20.53 13.43 1.42
CA ARG A 139 19.35 13.97 2.06
C ARG A 139 18.60 12.84 2.74
N LEU A 140 18.49 12.91 4.05
CA LEU A 140 17.59 12.06 4.81
C LEU A 140 16.17 12.63 4.75
N LYS A 141 15.17 11.76 4.76
CA LYS A 141 13.77 12.18 4.71
C LYS A 141 12.89 11.19 5.48
N ALA A 142 11.90 11.72 6.19
CA ALA A 142 10.89 10.92 6.87
C ALA A 142 9.61 11.72 7.08
N GLY A 143 8.47 11.05 7.06
CA GLY A 143 7.19 11.68 7.32
C GLY A 143 5.99 10.80 7.01
N PRO A 144 4.78 11.32 7.23
CA PRO A 144 3.56 10.65 6.86
C PRO A 144 3.32 10.68 5.35
N TYR A 145 2.49 9.75 4.89
CA TYR A 145 1.90 9.78 3.56
C TYR A 145 0.41 9.44 3.62
N LEU A 146 -0.32 9.95 2.64
CA LEU A 146 -1.70 9.61 2.37
C LEU A 146 -1.80 9.04 0.97
N SER A 147 -2.41 7.86 0.82
CA SER A 147 -2.62 7.22 -0.47
C SER A 147 -4.11 7.07 -0.76
N TYR A 148 -4.47 7.32 -2.01
CA TYR A 148 -5.80 7.04 -2.55
C TYR A 148 -5.70 5.96 -3.62
N VAL A 149 -6.33 4.82 -3.36
CA VAL A 149 -6.35 3.65 -4.25
C VAL A 149 -7.34 3.90 -5.38
N LEU A 150 -6.84 3.89 -6.60
CA LEU A 150 -7.60 4.12 -7.84
C LEU A 150 -8.20 2.83 -8.37
N SER A 151 -7.42 1.76 -8.32
CA SER A 151 -7.81 0.43 -8.77
C SER A 151 -7.24 -0.59 -7.80
N ASN A 152 -8.02 -1.58 -7.47
CA ASN A 152 -7.64 -2.62 -6.53
C ASN A 152 -8.13 -4.00 -6.98
N ASN A 153 -7.41 -5.03 -6.56
CA ASN A 153 -7.81 -6.41 -6.66
C ASN A 153 -7.24 -7.17 -5.46
N PHE A 154 -8.07 -7.96 -4.80
CA PHE A 154 -7.67 -8.93 -3.80
C PHE A 154 -8.41 -10.23 -4.07
N SER A 155 -7.74 -11.14 -4.73
CA SER A 155 -8.34 -12.39 -5.16
C SER A 155 -7.39 -13.56 -4.98
N GLY A 156 -7.92 -14.76 -5.12
CA GLY A 156 -7.12 -15.96 -5.04
C GLY A 156 -7.92 -17.25 -5.04
N TYR A 157 -7.26 -18.31 -4.62
CA TYR A 157 -7.88 -19.61 -4.50
C TYR A 157 -7.24 -20.48 -3.41
N ALA A 158 -8.07 -21.29 -2.80
CA ALA A 158 -7.69 -22.36 -1.89
C ALA A 158 -7.64 -23.69 -2.64
N TYR A 159 -6.63 -24.51 -2.35
CA TYR A 159 -6.42 -25.78 -3.04
C TYR A 159 -5.75 -26.82 -2.11
N ASN A 160 -5.75 -28.07 -2.55
CA ASN A 160 -5.12 -29.19 -1.83
C ASN A 160 -5.50 -29.27 -0.35
N GLY A 161 -6.79 -29.16 -0.06
CA GLY A 161 -7.19 -29.11 1.33
C GLY A 161 -8.63 -29.48 1.59
N HIS A 162 -9.16 -28.98 2.69
CA HIS A 162 -10.55 -29.12 3.05
C HIS A 162 -11.05 -27.94 3.86
N LEU A 163 -12.31 -27.59 3.65
CA LEU A 163 -13.05 -26.63 4.45
C LEU A 163 -13.99 -27.37 5.40
N ARG A 164 -14.03 -26.97 6.66
CA ARG A 164 -15.09 -27.34 7.62
C ARG A 164 -16.07 -26.20 7.72
N VAL A 165 -17.33 -26.46 7.38
CA VAL A 165 -18.37 -25.44 7.29
C VAL A 165 -18.70 -24.90 8.69
N GLY A 166 -18.61 -23.59 8.83
CA GLY A 166 -18.89 -22.88 10.07
C GLY A 166 -17.76 -22.98 11.07
N ASP A 167 -17.57 -24.10 11.72
CA ASP A 167 -16.60 -24.31 12.81
C ASP A 167 -15.65 -25.51 12.53
N PRO A 168 -14.58 -25.73 13.36
CA PRO A 168 -13.61 -26.81 13.15
C PRO A 168 -14.17 -28.24 13.19
N THR A 169 -15.40 -28.41 13.67
CA THR A 169 -16.09 -29.72 13.76
C THR A 169 -17.16 -29.90 12.69
N GLY A 170 -17.45 -28.86 11.90
CA GLY A 170 -18.47 -28.84 10.88
C GLY A 170 -18.23 -29.81 9.73
N ASN A 171 -19.22 -29.91 8.85
CA ASN A 171 -19.16 -30.78 7.67
C ASN A 171 -17.94 -30.49 6.82
N LYS A 172 -17.24 -31.56 6.42
CA LYS A 172 -16.01 -31.47 5.64
C LYS A 172 -16.31 -31.40 4.14
N ILE A 173 -15.80 -30.37 3.47
CA ILE A 173 -15.82 -30.20 2.03
C ILE A 173 -14.38 -30.33 1.53
N ASN A 174 -14.11 -31.26 0.62
CA ASN A 174 -12.77 -31.41 0.04
C ASN A 174 -12.59 -30.37 -1.09
N ILE A 175 -11.40 -29.74 -1.07
CA ILE A 175 -10.96 -28.73 -2.04
C ILE A 175 -9.80 -29.35 -2.82
N GLY A 176 -9.99 -29.53 -4.12
CA GLY A 176 -8.98 -30.09 -5.00
C GLY A 176 -7.96 -29.06 -5.49
N SER A 177 -7.10 -29.50 -6.42
CA SER A 177 -6.09 -28.63 -7.06
C SER A 177 -6.49 -28.10 -8.43
N ASP A 178 -7.43 -28.80 -9.08
CA ASP A 178 -7.86 -28.46 -10.42
C ASP A 178 -8.77 -27.22 -10.41
N GLU A 179 -8.83 -26.50 -11.51
CA GLU A 179 -9.60 -25.27 -11.64
C GLU A 179 -11.10 -25.44 -11.29
N SER A 180 -11.67 -26.61 -11.58
CA SER A 180 -13.06 -26.95 -11.28
C SER A 180 -13.29 -27.36 -9.82
N SER A 181 -12.26 -27.75 -9.07
CA SER A 181 -12.35 -28.31 -7.71
C SER A 181 -11.75 -27.43 -6.63
N ARG A 182 -10.97 -26.40 -7.01
CA ARG A 182 -10.43 -25.41 -6.08
C ARG A 182 -11.52 -24.44 -5.60
N GLY A 183 -11.32 -23.86 -4.42
CA GLY A 183 -12.20 -22.80 -3.92
C GLY A 183 -11.64 -21.43 -4.30
N THR A 184 -12.40 -20.59 -5.01
CA THR A 184 -11.99 -19.23 -5.38
C THR A 184 -12.56 -18.19 -4.43
N TYR A 185 -11.86 -17.09 -4.25
CA TYR A 185 -12.34 -15.94 -3.48
C TYR A 185 -11.93 -14.63 -4.13
N ASP A 186 -12.74 -13.60 -3.90
CA ASP A 186 -12.53 -12.24 -4.35
C ASP A 186 -13.08 -11.28 -3.30
N PHE A 187 -12.19 -10.48 -2.70
CA PHE A 187 -12.50 -9.47 -1.69
C PHE A 187 -12.10 -8.07 -2.15
N SER A 188 -12.03 -7.85 -3.46
CA SER A 188 -11.64 -6.58 -4.06
C SER A 188 -12.54 -5.42 -3.60
N ASP A 189 -13.85 -5.67 -3.50
CA ASP A 189 -14.83 -4.67 -3.05
C ASP A 189 -14.68 -4.28 -1.58
N ASP A 190 -13.98 -5.11 -0.78
CA ASP A 190 -13.76 -4.88 0.64
C ASP A 190 -12.45 -4.13 0.93
N LEU A 191 -11.68 -3.81 -0.10
CA LEU A 191 -10.47 -3.02 0.06
C LEU A 191 -10.79 -1.54 0.31
N ARG A 192 -9.91 -0.91 1.09
CA ARG A 192 -9.99 0.50 1.46
C ARG A 192 -9.38 1.37 0.38
N HIS A 193 -10.10 2.40 -0.05
CA HIS A 193 -9.55 3.39 -0.98
C HIS A 193 -8.59 4.39 -0.34
N LEU A 194 -8.76 4.72 0.93
CA LEU A 194 -7.90 5.68 1.62
C LEU A 194 -6.98 4.97 2.60
N GLN A 195 -5.68 5.07 2.35
CA GLN A 195 -4.64 4.46 3.18
C GLN A 195 -3.71 5.54 3.72
N PHE A 196 -3.21 5.34 4.93
CA PHE A 196 -2.29 6.23 5.63
C PHE A 196 -1.11 5.44 6.17
N GLY A 197 0.09 6.05 6.13
CA GLY A 197 1.29 5.41 6.64
C GLY A 197 2.42 6.39 6.89
N LEU A 198 3.59 5.82 7.18
CA LEU A 198 4.85 6.52 7.35
C LEU A 198 5.83 6.05 6.30
N ASN A 199 6.66 6.96 5.83
CA ASN A 199 7.81 6.64 5.01
C ASN A 199 9.09 7.27 5.57
N ALA A 200 10.20 6.63 5.30
CA ALA A 200 11.53 7.13 5.61
C ALA A 200 12.50 6.69 4.52
N GLY A 201 13.53 7.49 4.27
CA GLY A 201 14.51 7.13 3.26
C GLY A 201 15.62 8.16 3.10
N ALA A 202 16.40 7.97 2.06
CA ALA A 202 17.52 8.83 1.73
C ALA A 202 17.65 9.01 0.22
N ASP A 203 18.04 10.22 -0.17
CA ASP A 203 18.47 10.56 -1.52
C ASP A 203 19.97 10.75 -1.51
N TRP A 204 20.68 10.21 -2.48
CA TRP A 204 22.12 10.42 -2.69
C TRP A 204 22.35 11.08 -4.05
N TYR A 205 22.84 12.33 -4.04
CA TYR A 205 23.09 13.13 -5.22
C TYR A 205 24.53 12.93 -5.70
N PHE A 206 24.71 12.12 -6.75
CA PHE A 206 26.04 11.90 -7.36
C PHE A 206 26.40 12.99 -8.38
N SER A 207 25.43 13.79 -8.82
CA SER A 207 25.67 14.98 -9.66
C SER A 207 24.78 16.16 -9.22
N LYS A 208 24.94 17.31 -9.91
CA LYS A 208 24.12 18.51 -9.62
C LYS A 208 22.63 18.32 -9.89
N ARG A 209 22.27 17.38 -10.75
CA ARG A 209 20.87 17.12 -11.14
C ARG A 209 20.42 15.69 -10.85
N TRP A 210 21.32 14.71 -10.86
CA TRP A 210 20.98 13.30 -10.72
C TRP A 210 21.31 12.78 -9.34
N GLY A 211 20.45 11.96 -8.83
CA GLY A 211 20.63 11.21 -7.61
C GLY A 211 19.97 9.84 -7.70
N ALA A 212 20.34 8.97 -6.78
CA ALA A 212 19.64 7.74 -6.47
C ALA A 212 18.89 7.92 -5.16
N TYR A 213 17.82 7.15 -4.94
CA TYR A 213 17.12 7.17 -3.68
C TYR A 213 16.72 5.77 -3.23
N ALA A 214 16.57 5.63 -1.92
CA ALA A 214 16.02 4.44 -1.28
C ALA A 214 15.04 4.88 -0.19
N ASP A 215 13.84 4.32 -0.22
CA ASP A 215 12.77 4.62 0.71
C ASP A 215 12.17 3.32 1.27
N ILE A 216 11.63 3.39 2.48
CA ILE A 216 10.76 2.38 3.04
C ILE A 216 9.43 3.03 3.41
N ALA A 217 8.33 2.41 3.00
CA ALA A 217 6.98 2.83 3.32
C ALA A 217 6.29 1.75 4.16
N TRP A 218 5.69 2.16 5.26
CA TRP A 218 4.91 1.30 6.14
C TRP A 218 3.51 1.87 6.30
N GLY A 219 2.51 1.13 5.80
CA GLY A 219 1.10 1.45 6.00
C GLY A 219 0.68 1.21 7.45
N LEU A 220 0.12 2.24 8.07
CA LEU A 220 -0.44 2.17 9.43
C LEU A 220 -1.92 1.81 9.41
N THR A 221 -2.59 1.98 8.28
CA THR A 221 -3.93 1.45 8.03
C THR A 221 -3.83 0.12 7.31
N GLY A 222 -4.65 -0.86 7.73
CA GLY A 222 -4.81 -2.08 6.95
C GLY A 222 -5.47 -1.80 5.59
N ILE A 223 -5.29 -2.71 4.65
CA ILE A 223 -5.85 -2.57 3.30
C ILE A 223 -7.36 -2.80 3.23
N PHE A 224 -7.94 -3.54 4.18
CA PHE A 224 -9.38 -3.81 4.23
C PHE A 224 -10.18 -2.73 4.95
N LYS A 225 -11.45 -2.60 4.61
CA LYS A 225 -12.43 -1.81 5.35
C LYS A 225 -12.60 -2.34 6.78
N ARG A 226 -13.04 -1.48 7.71
CA ARG A 226 -13.15 -1.85 9.14
C ARG A 226 -14.24 -2.88 9.42
N ASP A 227 -15.25 -2.96 8.61
CA ASP A 227 -16.39 -3.88 8.69
C ASP A 227 -16.12 -5.24 8.05
N PHE A 228 -15.07 -5.36 7.26
CA PHE A 228 -14.61 -6.64 6.70
C PHE A 228 -13.97 -7.51 7.78
N LYS A 229 -14.51 -8.72 7.98
CA LYS A 229 -14.09 -9.65 9.05
C LYS A 229 -13.78 -11.06 8.56
N THR A 230 -13.88 -11.29 7.26
CA THR A 230 -13.60 -12.62 6.68
C THR A 230 -12.14 -13.01 6.85
N ILE A 231 -11.24 -12.04 6.77
CA ILE A 231 -9.83 -12.19 7.15
C ILE A 231 -9.63 -11.51 8.49
N GLU A 232 -9.39 -12.28 9.55
CA GLU A 232 -9.31 -11.78 10.92
C GLU A 232 -8.09 -10.89 11.17
N GLN A 233 -7.00 -11.11 10.42
CA GLN A 233 -5.76 -10.37 10.58
C GLN A 233 -5.75 -9.10 9.73
N THR A 234 -5.36 -7.98 10.37
CA THR A 234 -5.13 -6.76 9.63
C THR A 234 -3.86 -6.89 8.79
N MET A 235 -3.99 -6.67 7.48
CA MET A 235 -2.89 -6.72 6.53
C MET A 235 -2.37 -5.31 6.24
N TYR A 236 -1.06 -5.10 6.45
CA TYR A 236 -0.40 -3.81 6.28
C TYR A 236 0.55 -3.83 5.08
N PRO A 237 0.52 -2.81 4.19
CA PRO A 237 1.48 -2.69 3.11
C PRO A 237 2.84 -2.23 3.67
N ILE A 238 3.91 -2.99 3.34
CA ILE A 238 5.30 -2.68 3.68
C ILE A 238 6.12 -2.83 2.41
N TYR A 239 6.65 -1.71 1.91
CA TYR A 239 7.38 -1.67 0.65
C TYR A 239 8.68 -0.87 0.79
N GLY A 240 9.74 -1.39 0.18
CA GLY A 240 10.99 -0.67 -0.05
C GLY A 240 11.06 -0.23 -1.50
N THR A 241 11.46 1.01 -1.74
CA THR A 241 11.62 1.60 -3.08
C THR A 241 13.06 1.95 -3.32
N ILE A 242 13.59 1.60 -4.47
CA ILE A 242 14.89 2.07 -4.97
C ILE A 242 14.68 2.73 -6.33
N GLY A 243 15.38 3.82 -6.59
CA GLY A 243 15.16 4.54 -7.84
C GLY A 243 16.13 5.67 -8.11
N VAL A 244 15.80 6.44 -9.12
CA VAL A 244 16.54 7.62 -9.55
C VAL A 244 15.72 8.89 -9.34
N THR A 245 16.37 9.95 -8.98
CA THR A 245 15.79 11.29 -8.84
C THR A 245 16.51 12.27 -9.75
N TYR A 246 15.76 13.13 -10.39
CA TYR A 246 16.27 14.18 -11.28
C TYR A 246 15.76 15.53 -10.85
N LYS A 247 16.68 16.46 -10.59
CA LYS A 247 16.36 17.84 -10.27
C LYS A 247 15.96 18.61 -11.53
N LEU A 248 14.70 19.06 -11.58
CA LEU A 248 14.13 19.82 -12.70
C LEU A 248 14.55 21.28 -12.64
N LYS A 249 14.45 21.90 -11.46
CA LYS A 249 14.77 23.31 -11.19
C LYS A 249 15.28 23.48 -9.77
#